data_86000d8a25b7bd946cf31e9d46e0ff13
#
_entry.id   86000d8a25b7bd946cf31e9d46e0ff13
#
_cell.length_a   1.000
_cell.length_b   1.000
_cell.length_c   1.000
_cell.angle_alpha   90.00
_cell.angle_beta   90.00
_cell.angle_gamma   90.00
#
_symmetry.space_group_name_H-M   'P 1'
#
loop_
_entity.id
_entity.type
_entity.pdbx_description
1 polymer ?
#
loop_
_entity_poly.entity_id
_entity_poly.type
_entity_poly.pdbx_seq_one_letter_code
_entity_poly.pdbx_strand_id
1 'polypeptide(L)'
;PLRLHMGMDKRSALEKAIHALDEVGIPEPDNRITMYPHEFSGGMRQRVMIAMALITNPEILIADEPTTALDVTIQKQILNLIKKRQKELGTAVIFITHDLAVISEICEDVNIMYAGRIVEKAGANELFANPKHAYTRSLLKSIPANQTKGEKLYTIPGLPPDTSQIIPGCAFRERNQIGDQNKCLTDSRPEFKEIEPNHWAQDCPGC
;
A
#
# COMPACT_ATOMS: atom_id res chain seq x y z
N PRO A 1 6.60 23.57 5.03
CA PRO A 1 6.15 23.48 3.63
C PRO A 1 5.47 24.75 3.13
N LEU A 2 4.42 25.27 3.82
CA LEU A 2 3.61 26.41 3.37
C LEU A 2 4.40 27.69 3.12
N ARG A 3 5.34 28.03 4.02
CA ARG A 3 6.18 29.23 3.85
C ARG A 3 7.21 29.06 2.73
N LEU A 4 7.81 27.88 2.65
CA LEU A 4 8.87 27.58 1.68
C LEU A 4 8.35 27.38 0.27
N HIS A 5 7.30 26.61 0.11
CA HIS A 5 6.80 26.17 -1.21
C HIS A 5 5.60 27.01 -1.72
N MET A 6 4.84 27.62 -0.81
CA MET A 6 3.64 28.40 -1.18
C MET A 6 3.78 29.90 -0.92
N GLY A 7 4.94 30.35 -0.39
CA GLY A 7 5.20 31.78 -0.11
C GLY A 7 4.30 32.40 0.93
N MET A 8 3.63 31.61 1.77
CA MET A 8 2.68 32.11 2.77
C MET A 8 3.40 32.88 3.88
N ASP A 9 2.76 33.93 4.38
CA ASP A 9 3.22 34.63 5.59
C ASP A 9 3.11 33.71 6.83
N LYS A 10 3.79 34.10 7.93
CA LYS A 10 3.87 33.29 9.14
C LYS A 10 2.51 33.01 9.78
N ARG A 11 1.61 34.03 9.78
CA ARG A 11 0.31 33.93 10.47
C ARG A 11 -0.62 33.00 9.70
N SER A 12 -0.79 33.23 8.41
CA SER A 12 -1.64 32.41 7.54
C SER A 12 -1.15 30.96 7.45
N ALA A 13 0.17 30.77 7.42
CA ALA A 13 0.76 29.41 7.46
C ALA A 13 0.47 28.68 8.78
N LEU A 14 0.48 29.40 9.91
CA LEU A 14 0.17 28.83 11.22
C LEU A 14 -1.30 28.41 11.32
N GLU A 15 -2.22 29.29 10.94
CA GLU A 15 -3.66 29.01 10.94
C GLU A 15 -3.98 27.77 10.06
N LYS A 16 -3.40 27.69 8.87
CA LYS A 16 -3.57 26.53 7.98
C LYS A 16 -2.96 25.27 8.54
N ALA A 17 -1.82 25.36 9.25
CA ALA A 17 -1.19 24.20 9.87
C ALA A 17 -2.02 23.65 11.06
N ILE A 18 -2.60 24.51 11.88
CA ILE A 18 -3.51 24.14 12.97
C ILE A 18 -4.73 23.39 12.40
N HIS A 19 -5.36 23.93 11.35
CA HIS A 19 -6.47 23.27 10.67
C HIS A 19 -6.08 21.88 10.12
N ALA A 20 -4.92 21.76 9.49
CA ALA A 20 -4.45 20.48 8.97
C ALA A 20 -4.17 19.45 10.08
N LEU A 21 -3.72 19.87 11.27
CA LEU A 21 -3.58 18.98 12.43
C LEU A 21 -4.94 18.52 12.96
N ASP A 22 -5.94 19.39 12.95
CA ASP A 22 -7.32 19.05 13.34
C ASP A 22 -7.92 18.01 12.37
N GLU A 23 -7.76 18.20 11.07
CA GLU A 23 -8.25 17.27 10.04
C GLU A 23 -7.71 15.83 10.19
N VAL A 24 -6.47 15.67 10.67
CA VAL A 24 -5.90 14.35 10.96
C VAL A 24 -6.17 13.86 12.38
N GLY A 25 -7.03 14.57 13.12
CA GLY A 25 -7.47 14.18 14.47
C GLY A 25 -6.40 14.33 15.55
N ILE A 26 -5.51 15.33 15.45
CA ILE A 26 -4.62 15.71 16.55
C ILE A 26 -5.45 16.49 17.57
N PRO A 27 -5.57 16.04 18.83
CA PRO A 27 -6.32 16.77 19.85
C PRO A 27 -5.61 18.08 20.21
N GLU A 28 -6.37 19.12 20.50
CA GLU A 28 -5.84 20.45 20.91
C GLU A 28 -4.74 20.98 19.97
N PRO A 29 -5.01 21.10 18.64
CA PRO A 29 -3.98 21.42 17.66
C PRO A 29 -3.31 22.78 17.90
N ASP A 30 -4.03 23.77 18.46
CA ASP A 30 -3.51 25.08 18.81
C ASP A 30 -2.37 25.01 19.84
N ASN A 31 -2.49 24.11 20.81
CA ASN A 31 -1.48 23.92 21.84
C ASN A 31 -0.31 23.08 21.31
N ARG A 32 -0.62 22.09 20.46
CA ARG A 32 0.36 21.11 19.98
C ARG A 32 1.21 21.57 18.79
N ILE A 33 0.79 22.61 18.10
CA ILE A 33 1.55 23.15 16.95
C ILE A 33 2.97 23.62 17.32
N THR A 34 3.23 23.91 18.59
CA THR A 34 4.53 24.34 19.09
C THR A 34 5.36 23.20 19.67
N MET A 35 4.80 21.99 19.79
CA MET A 35 5.48 20.83 20.36
C MET A 35 6.50 20.23 19.40
N TYR A 36 7.50 19.58 19.95
CA TYR A 36 8.52 18.85 19.17
C TYR A 36 8.08 17.41 18.85
N PRO A 37 8.61 16.79 17.79
CA PRO A 37 8.21 15.43 17.39
C PRO A 37 8.35 14.37 18.48
N HIS A 38 9.30 14.49 19.40
CA HIS A 38 9.51 13.54 20.49
C HIS A 38 8.44 13.63 21.60
N GLU A 39 7.67 14.72 21.64
CA GLU A 39 6.55 14.90 22.57
C GLU A 39 5.25 14.27 22.08
N PHE A 40 5.23 13.77 20.83
CA PHE A 40 4.09 13.07 20.22
C PHE A 40 4.24 11.56 20.36
N SER A 41 3.11 10.85 20.54
CA SER A 41 3.07 9.40 20.39
C SER A 41 3.40 8.97 18.94
N GLY A 42 3.72 7.69 18.71
CA GLY A 42 4.01 7.15 17.38
C GLY A 42 2.88 7.43 16.38
N GLY A 43 1.64 7.13 16.75
CA GLY A 43 0.48 7.38 15.91
C GLY A 43 0.21 8.88 15.68
N MET A 44 0.47 9.74 16.66
CA MET A 44 0.36 11.19 16.46
C MET A 44 1.42 11.71 15.49
N ARG A 45 2.67 11.26 15.59
CA ARG A 45 3.72 11.62 14.61
C ARG A 45 3.33 11.24 13.20
N GLN A 46 2.79 10.05 13.01
CA GLN A 46 2.35 9.60 11.69
C GLN A 46 1.22 10.46 11.13
N ARG A 47 0.23 10.82 11.95
CA ARG A 47 -0.84 11.76 11.55
C ARG A 47 -0.30 13.15 11.19
N VAL A 48 0.66 13.68 11.95
CA VAL A 48 1.32 14.94 11.61
C VAL A 48 2.07 14.85 10.28
N MET A 49 2.77 13.74 10.00
CA MET A 49 3.44 13.52 8.71
C MET A 49 2.43 13.50 7.55
N ILE A 50 1.27 12.87 7.73
CA ILE A 50 0.19 12.86 6.74
C ILE A 50 -0.35 14.28 6.51
N ALA A 51 -0.61 15.04 7.59
CA ALA A 51 -1.01 16.43 7.48
C ALA A 51 0.02 17.26 6.69
N MET A 52 1.31 17.09 6.98
CA MET A 52 2.39 17.76 6.27
C MET A 52 2.44 17.41 4.77
N ALA A 53 2.16 16.17 4.41
CA ALA A 53 2.15 15.72 3.02
C ALA A 53 0.95 16.29 2.25
N LEU A 54 -0.21 16.40 2.90
CA LEU A 54 -1.44 16.87 2.26
C LEU A 54 -1.60 18.40 2.23
N ILE A 55 -0.94 19.13 3.13
CA ILE A 55 -1.19 20.57 3.35
C ILE A 55 -0.87 21.45 2.14
N THR A 56 0.01 21.00 1.26
CA THR A 56 0.42 21.70 0.03
C THR A 56 -0.47 21.38 -1.17
N ASN A 57 -1.50 20.54 -1.00
CA ASN A 57 -2.38 20.05 -2.05
C ASN A 57 -1.58 19.48 -3.24
N PRO A 58 -0.83 18.39 -3.04
CA PRO A 58 0.05 17.85 -4.07
C PRO A 58 -0.75 17.23 -5.23
N GLU A 59 -0.21 17.27 -6.44
CA GLU A 59 -0.76 16.55 -7.60
C GLU A 59 -0.57 15.04 -7.48
N ILE A 60 0.53 14.60 -6.83
CA ILE A 60 0.83 13.18 -6.57
C ILE A 60 1.16 13.02 -5.10
N LEU A 61 0.49 12.08 -4.44
CA LEU A 61 0.76 11.66 -3.06
C LEU A 61 1.33 10.24 -3.07
N ILE A 62 2.53 10.05 -2.53
CA ILE A 62 3.09 8.72 -2.26
C ILE A 62 2.90 8.42 -0.79
N ALA A 63 2.09 7.41 -0.49
CA ALA A 63 1.76 6.95 0.86
C ALA A 63 2.39 5.58 1.09
N ASP A 64 3.58 5.56 1.69
CA ASP A 64 4.32 4.34 2.00
C ASP A 64 4.04 3.90 3.43
N GLU A 65 3.31 2.79 3.59
CA GLU A 65 2.85 2.22 4.87
C GLU A 65 2.18 3.27 5.79
N PRO A 66 1.26 4.12 5.30
CA PRO A 66 0.83 5.32 6.02
C PRO A 66 0.00 5.02 7.27
N THR A 67 -0.47 3.79 7.44
CA THR A 67 -1.37 3.41 8.53
C THR A 67 -0.82 2.34 9.47
N THR A 68 0.40 1.87 9.27
CA THR A 68 0.99 0.72 10.00
C THR A 68 1.07 0.92 11.52
N ALA A 69 1.23 2.16 12.01
CA ALA A 69 1.31 2.45 13.45
C ALA A 69 0.00 3.04 14.03
N LEU A 70 -1.11 2.93 13.30
CA LEU A 70 -2.40 3.49 13.71
C LEU A 70 -3.36 2.40 14.19
N ASP A 71 -4.21 2.74 15.16
CA ASP A 71 -5.36 1.92 15.48
C ASP A 71 -6.40 1.94 14.35
N VAL A 72 -7.28 0.92 14.31
CA VAL A 72 -8.25 0.70 13.23
C VAL A 72 -9.16 1.92 13.00
N THR A 73 -9.55 2.61 14.08
CA THR A 73 -10.44 3.77 13.99
C THR A 73 -9.75 4.94 13.30
N ILE A 74 -8.52 5.23 13.72
CA ILE A 74 -7.71 6.30 13.14
C ILE A 74 -7.28 5.94 11.71
N GLN A 75 -6.92 4.68 11.45
CA GLN A 75 -6.65 4.20 10.10
C GLN A 75 -7.80 4.54 9.16
N LYS A 76 -9.04 4.22 9.54
CA LYS A 76 -10.23 4.52 8.72
C LYS A 76 -10.43 6.02 8.50
N GLN A 77 -10.19 6.85 9.52
CA GLN A 77 -10.25 8.31 9.39
C GLN A 77 -9.24 8.83 8.36
N ILE A 78 -7.99 8.35 8.42
CA ILE A 78 -6.93 8.75 7.49
C ILE A 78 -7.24 8.30 6.05
N LEU A 79 -7.71 7.06 5.86
CA LEU A 79 -8.09 6.57 4.54
C LEU A 79 -9.22 7.43 3.93
N ASN A 80 -10.22 7.78 4.75
CA ASN A 80 -11.31 8.66 4.31
C ASN A 80 -10.80 10.08 3.97
N LEU A 81 -9.85 10.61 4.74
CA LEU A 81 -9.24 11.92 4.44
C LEU A 81 -8.50 11.87 3.10
N ILE A 82 -7.69 10.84 2.85
CA ILE A 82 -6.97 10.67 1.58
C ILE A 82 -7.96 10.58 0.42
N LYS A 83 -9.02 9.76 0.54
CA LYS A 83 -10.09 9.66 -0.48
C LYS A 83 -10.78 11.00 -0.73
N LYS A 84 -11.08 11.74 0.33
CA LYS A 84 -11.69 13.06 0.22
C LYS A 84 -10.78 14.02 -0.57
N ARG A 85 -9.49 14.06 -0.21
CA ARG A 85 -8.51 14.91 -0.91
C ARG A 85 -8.31 14.50 -2.37
N GLN A 86 -8.28 13.20 -2.66
CA GLN A 86 -8.22 12.69 -4.04
C GLN A 86 -9.40 13.20 -4.86
N LYS A 87 -10.62 13.11 -4.33
CA LYS A 87 -11.84 13.57 -5.04
C LYS A 87 -11.92 15.08 -5.20
N GLU A 88 -11.55 15.84 -4.17
CA GLU A 88 -11.67 17.31 -4.17
C GLU A 88 -10.60 17.99 -5.03
N LEU A 89 -9.38 17.44 -5.04
CA LEU A 89 -8.21 18.06 -5.65
C LEU A 89 -7.72 17.36 -6.91
N GLY A 90 -8.25 16.17 -7.23
CA GLY A 90 -7.72 15.34 -8.33
C GLY A 90 -6.32 14.79 -8.07
N THR A 91 -5.89 14.71 -6.81
CA THR A 91 -4.58 14.18 -6.42
C THR A 91 -4.46 12.71 -6.83
N ALA A 92 -3.44 12.36 -7.59
CA ALA A 92 -3.10 10.96 -7.85
C ALA A 92 -2.45 10.35 -6.59
N VAL A 93 -2.88 9.16 -6.17
CA VAL A 93 -2.36 8.52 -4.95
C VAL A 93 -1.68 7.21 -5.30
N ILE A 94 -0.40 7.08 -4.95
CA ILE A 94 0.34 5.81 -4.95
C ILE A 94 0.35 5.31 -3.51
N PHE A 95 -0.40 4.24 -3.26
CA PHE A 95 -0.55 3.66 -1.91
C PHE A 95 0.25 2.36 -1.81
N ILE A 96 1.25 2.32 -0.93
CA ILE A 96 2.10 1.15 -0.69
C ILE A 96 1.72 0.56 0.67
N THR A 97 1.32 -0.69 0.69
CA THR A 97 0.95 -1.40 1.92
C THR A 97 1.00 -2.91 1.74
N HIS A 98 1.13 -3.63 2.83
CA HIS A 98 0.96 -5.08 2.90
C HIS A 98 -0.46 -5.49 3.34
N ASP A 99 -1.32 -4.54 3.68
CA ASP A 99 -2.70 -4.81 4.13
C ASP A 99 -3.67 -4.85 2.94
N LEU A 100 -4.05 -6.06 2.54
CA LEU A 100 -4.98 -6.29 1.42
C LEU A 100 -6.39 -5.77 1.70
N ALA A 101 -6.81 -5.67 2.97
CA ALA A 101 -8.10 -5.10 3.31
C ALA A 101 -8.13 -3.59 3.00
N VAL A 102 -7.04 -2.89 3.29
CA VAL A 102 -6.87 -1.48 2.93
C VAL A 102 -6.91 -1.30 1.40
N ILE A 103 -6.18 -2.15 0.67
CA ILE A 103 -6.15 -2.10 -0.80
C ILE A 103 -7.56 -2.24 -1.38
N SER A 104 -8.31 -3.23 -0.93
CA SER A 104 -9.68 -3.46 -1.42
C SER A 104 -10.64 -2.31 -1.15
N GLU A 105 -10.37 -1.51 -0.12
CA GLU A 105 -11.20 -0.36 0.24
C GLU A 105 -10.84 0.91 -0.53
N ILE A 106 -9.55 1.15 -0.82
CA ILE A 106 -9.08 2.47 -1.30
C ILE A 106 -8.61 2.47 -2.75
N CYS A 107 -8.09 1.36 -3.29
CA CYS A 107 -7.43 1.33 -4.58
C CYS A 107 -8.39 0.95 -5.71
N GLU A 108 -8.25 1.62 -6.86
CA GLU A 108 -8.92 1.26 -8.12
C GLU A 108 -8.06 0.24 -8.88
N ASP A 109 -6.76 0.49 -8.99
CA ASP A 109 -5.76 -0.38 -9.61
C ASP A 109 -4.79 -0.92 -8.58
N VAL A 110 -4.39 -2.18 -8.73
CA VAL A 110 -3.47 -2.87 -7.82
C VAL A 110 -2.30 -3.46 -8.58
N ASN A 111 -1.09 -3.25 -8.05
CA ASN A 111 0.13 -3.88 -8.51
C ASN A 111 0.68 -4.77 -7.40
N ILE A 112 0.75 -6.07 -7.62
CA ILE A 112 1.38 -7.02 -6.68
C ILE A 112 2.87 -7.10 -6.98
N MET A 113 3.69 -6.86 -5.96
CA MET A 113 5.15 -6.95 -6.07
C MET A 113 5.69 -8.17 -5.32
N TYR A 114 6.65 -8.85 -5.94
CA TYR A 114 7.41 -9.92 -5.32
C TYR A 114 8.87 -9.86 -5.77
N ALA A 115 9.80 -9.97 -4.82
CA ALA A 115 11.24 -9.91 -5.08
C ALA A 115 11.66 -8.70 -5.96
N GLY A 116 11.13 -7.50 -5.63
CA GLY A 116 11.46 -6.24 -6.30
C GLY A 116 10.80 -6.06 -7.68
N ARG A 117 9.80 -6.89 -8.04
CA ARG A 117 9.14 -6.84 -9.36
C ARG A 117 7.64 -6.89 -9.25
N ILE A 118 6.96 -6.22 -10.18
CA ILE A 118 5.52 -6.41 -10.38
C ILE A 118 5.33 -7.80 -10.99
N VAL A 119 4.55 -8.64 -10.33
CA VAL A 119 4.21 -9.99 -10.77
C VAL A 119 2.79 -10.07 -11.32
N GLU A 120 1.91 -9.18 -10.88
CA GLU A 120 0.53 -9.07 -11.35
C GLU A 120 0.01 -7.65 -11.21
N LYS A 121 -0.83 -7.21 -12.15
CA LYS A 121 -1.52 -5.92 -12.16
C LYS A 121 -2.92 -6.09 -12.71
N ALA A 122 -3.92 -5.61 -11.98
CA ALA A 122 -5.30 -5.54 -12.45
C ALA A 122 -6.09 -4.49 -11.66
N GLY A 123 -7.32 -4.21 -12.08
CA GLY A 123 -8.28 -3.51 -11.25
C GLY A 123 -8.52 -4.28 -9.94
N ALA A 124 -8.75 -3.58 -8.82
CA ALA A 124 -8.86 -4.21 -7.51
C ALA A 124 -9.88 -5.35 -7.49
N ASN A 125 -11.09 -5.12 -7.98
CA ASN A 125 -12.14 -6.12 -8.01
C ASN A 125 -11.74 -7.38 -8.79
N GLU A 126 -11.11 -7.22 -9.96
CA GLU A 126 -10.65 -8.33 -10.79
C GLU A 126 -9.53 -9.10 -10.11
N LEU A 127 -8.54 -8.42 -9.55
CA LEU A 127 -7.41 -9.04 -8.88
C LEU A 127 -7.85 -9.91 -7.69
N PHE A 128 -8.83 -9.44 -6.89
CA PHE A 128 -9.36 -10.21 -5.76
C PHE A 128 -10.24 -11.39 -6.20
N ALA A 129 -11.01 -11.23 -7.29
CA ALA A 129 -11.91 -12.27 -7.78
C ALA A 129 -11.20 -13.33 -8.62
N ASN A 130 -10.22 -12.95 -9.43
CA ASN A 130 -9.61 -13.80 -10.47
C ASN A 130 -8.08 -13.63 -10.54
N PRO A 131 -7.33 -13.84 -9.43
CA PRO A 131 -5.88 -13.70 -9.40
C PRO A 131 -5.22 -14.76 -10.30
N LYS A 132 -4.24 -14.34 -11.10
CA LYS A 132 -3.56 -15.19 -12.09
C LYS A 132 -2.23 -15.73 -11.58
N HIS A 133 -1.40 -14.89 -10.97
CA HIS A 133 -0.09 -15.30 -10.52
C HIS A 133 -0.18 -16.13 -9.22
N ALA A 134 0.60 -17.21 -9.13
CA ALA A 134 0.60 -18.10 -7.96
C ALA A 134 0.90 -17.40 -6.62
N TYR A 135 1.77 -16.38 -6.65
CA TYR A 135 2.03 -15.59 -5.45
C TYR A 135 0.78 -14.82 -5.00
N THR A 136 0.06 -14.16 -5.91
CA THR A 136 -1.17 -13.42 -5.59
C THR A 136 -2.22 -14.35 -5.00
N ARG A 137 -2.42 -15.53 -5.61
CA ARG A 137 -3.32 -16.57 -5.09
C ARG A 137 -2.91 -17.04 -3.70
N SER A 138 -1.61 -17.27 -3.49
CA SER A 138 -1.07 -17.65 -2.18
C SER A 138 -1.28 -16.56 -1.14
N LEU A 139 -1.06 -15.30 -1.52
CA LEU A 139 -1.23 -14.13 -0.66
C LEU A 139 -2.70 -13.99 -0.23
N LEU A 140 -3.65 -14.05 -1.18
CA LEU A 140 -5.08 -14.00 -0.89
C LEU A 140 -5.56 -15.18 -0.05
N LYS A 141 -5.01 -16.38 -0.29
CA LYS A 141 -5.31 -17.57 0.52
C LYS A 141 -4.79 -17.44 1.96
N SER A 142 -3.73 -16.68 2.20
CA SER A 142 -3.17 -16.48 3.54
C SER A 142 -3.99 -15.51 4.42
N ILE A 143 -4.97 -14.80 3.85
CA ILE A 143 -5.85 -13.89 4.61
C ILE A 143 -6.71 -14.72 5.58
N PRO A 144 -6.65 -14.44 6.91
CA PRO A 144 -7.39 -15.23 7.90
C PRO A 144 -8.91 -15.27 7.65
N ALA A 145 -9.48 -14.18 7.14
CA ALA A 145 -10.91 -14.10 6.84
C ALA A 145 -11.36 -15.06 5.72
N ASN A 146 -10.44 -15.47 4.84
CA ASN A 146 -10.70 -16.40 3.74
C ASN A 146 -10.46 -17.86 4.11
N GLN A 147 -10.13 -18.15 5.37
CA GLN A 147 -9.77 -19.48 5.83
C GLN A 147 -10.84 -20.10 6.71
N THR A 148 -10.96 -21.43 6.69
CA THR A 148 -11.95 -22.16 7.49
C THR A 148 -11.62 -22.07 8.98
N LYS A 149 -12.58 -21.63 9.78
CA LYS A 149 -12.39 -21.51 11.22
C LYS A 149 -12.16 -22.89 11.85
N GLY A 150 -11.09 -23.03 12.62
CA GLY A 150 -10.71 -24.29 13.29
C GLY A 150 -9.71 -25.14 12.54
N GLU A 151 -9.33 -24.78 11.31
CA GLU A 151 -8.25 -25.41 10.56
C GLU A 151 -6.91 -24.68 10.76
N LYS A 152 -5.81 -25.36 10.44
CA LYS A 152 -4.48 -24.75 10.45
C LYS A 152 -4.41 -23.67 9.38
N LEU A 153 -4.05 -22.45 9.78
CA LEU A 153 -3.92 -21.34 8.86
C LEU A 153 -2.89 -21.63 7.75
N TYR A 154 -3.29 -21.35 6.52
CA TYR A 154 -2.37 -21.40 5.39
C TYR A 154 -1.36 -20.26 5.49
N THR A 155 -0.09 -20.61 5.36
CA THR A 155 1.02 -19.66 5.27
C THR A 155 1.85 -19.98 4.04
N ILE A 156 2.39 -18.96 3.38
CA ILE A 156 3.28 -19.16 2.25
C ILE A 156 4.59 -19.74 2.76
N PRO A 157 5.01 -20.95 2.32
CA PRO A 157 6.17 -21.63 2.86
C PRO A 157 7.49 -20.98 2.44
N GLY A 158 8.56 -21.32 3.17
CA GLY A 158 9.93 -20.88 2.88
C GLY A 158 10.16 -19.37 3.08
N LEU A 159 11.38 -18.95 2.80
CA LEU A 159 11.80 -17.55 2.87
C LEU A 159 11.72 -16.88 1.48
N PRO A 160 11.52 -15.55 1.41
CA PRO A 160 11.71 -14.83 0.17
C PRO A 160 13.12 -15.05 -0.38
N PRO A 161 13.31 -15.02 -1.73
CA PRO A 161 14.62 -15.18 -2.31
C PRO A 161 15.54 -14.01 -1.96
N ASP A 162 16.84 -14.25 -1.96
CA ASP A 162 17.85 -13.20 -1.79
C ASP A 162 17.87 -12.29 -3.03
N THR A 163 17.40 -11.07 -2.86
CA THR A 163 17.32 -10.07 -3.94
C THR A 163 18.64 -9.37 -4.21
N SER A 164 19.69 -9.63 -3.42
CA SER A 164 21.06 -9.15 -3.72
C SER A 164 21.68 -9.87 -4.92
N GLN A 165 21.11 -11.01 -5.32
CA GLN A 165 21.53 -11.83 -6.44
C GLN A 165 20.54 -11.77 -7.60
N ILE A 166 21.03 -12.08 -8.80
CA ILE A 166 20.16 -12.24 -9.97
C ILE A 166 19.36 -13.53 -9.79
N ILE A 167 18.04 -13.41 -9.73
CA ILE A 167 17.14 -14.56 -9.65
C ILE A 167 16.81 -15.00 -11.08
N PRO A 168 17.29 -16.16 -11.54
CA PRO A 168 16.90 -16.73 -12.82
C PRO A 168 15.48 -17.28 -12.73
N GLY A 169 14.73 -17.23 -13.81
CA GLY A 169 13.39 -17.80 -13.89
C GLY A 169 12.34 -17.10 -13.05
N CYS A 170 11.36 -17.87 -12.62
CA CYS A 170 10.27 -17.40 -11.76
C CYS A 170 10.74 -17.28 -10.30
N ALA A 171 10.76 -16.07 -9.76
CA ALA A 171 11.21 -15.81 -8.40
C ALA A 171 10.36 -16.51 -7.31
N PHE A 172 9.09 -16.80 -7.62
CA PHE A 172 8.20 -17.48 -6.67
C PHE A 172 8.24 -19.00 -6.77
N ARG A 173 8.99 -19.60 -7.72
CA ARG A 173 9.03 -21.04 -8.00
C ARG A 173 9.19 -21.90 -6.75
N GLU A 174 10.20 -21.64 -5.94
CA GLU A 174 10.51 -22.47 -4.75
C GLU A 174 9.43 -22.44 -3.67
N ARG A 175 8.60 -21.41 -3.67
CA ARG A 175 7.51 -21.22 -2.71
C ARG A 175 6.13 -21.52 -3.30
N ASN A 176 6.07 -21.89 -4.59
CA ASN A 176 4.82 -22.16 -5.28
C ASN A 176 4.24 -23.52 -4.89
N GLN A 177 3.25 -23.52 -3.99
CA GLN A 177 2.50 -24.72 -3.60
C GLN A 177 1.06 -24.72 -4.16
N ILE A 178 0.63 -23.67 -4.83
CA ILE A 178 -0.72 -23.55 -5.38
C ILE A 178 -0.75 -23.94 -6.87
N GLY A 179 0.30 -23.60 -7.60
CA GLY A 179 0.48 -23.99 -8.98
C GLY A 179 1.35 -25.25 -9.12
N ASP A 180 1.85 -25.48 -10.33
CA ASP A 180 2.77 -26.58 -10.63
C ASP A 180 4.22 -26.07 -10.64
N GLN A 181 4.91 -26.25 -9.51
CA GLN A 181 6.30 -25.81 -9.35
C GLN A 181 7.23 -26.33 -10.46
N ASN A 182 6.98 -27.54 -10.98
CA ASN A 182 7.83 -28.15 -12.01
C ASN A 182 7.70 -27.49 -13.37
N LYS A 183 6.60 -26.80 -13.61
CA LYS A 183 6.36 -26.02 -14.83
C LYS A 183 6.86 -24.59 -14.74
N CYS A 184 7.26 -24.11 -13.54
CA CYS A 184 7.81 -22.77 -13.43
C CYS A 184 9.12 -22.64 -14.21
N LEU A 185 9.30 -21.52 -14.88
CA LEU A 185 10.53 -21.20 -15.62
C LEU A 185 11.73 -21.16 -14.67
N THR A 186 12.85 -21.76 -15.08
CA THR A 186 14.10 -21.85 -14.31
C THR A 186 15.18 -20.91 -14.80
N ASP A 187 15.32 -20.75 -16.11
CA ASP A 187 16.49 -20.11 -16.73
C ASP A 187 16.15 -18.75 -17.33
N SER A 188 14.89 -18.54 -17.71
CA SER A 188 14.39 -17.30 -18.27
C SER A 188 13.31 -16.70 -17.38
N ARG A 189 13.32 -15.39 -17.25
CA ARG A 189 12.28 -14.68 -16.49
C ARG A 189 10.95 -14.76 -17.22
N PRO A 190 9.84 -15.02 -16.48
CA PRO A 190 8.52 -14.91 -17.07
C PRO A 190 8.29 -13.50 -17.63
N GLU A 191 7.78 -13.42 -18.83
CA GLU A 191 7.39 -12.15 -19.45
C GLU A 191 6.18 -11.56 -18.70
N PHE A 192 6.22 -10.26 -18.44
CA PHE A 192 5.07 -9.55 -17.89
C PHE A 192 4.23 -9.02 -19.04
N LYS A 193 3.06 -9.61 -19.26
CA LYS A 193 2.18 -9.31 -20.39
C LYS A 193 0.72 -9.25 -19.98
N GLU A 194 -0.09 -8.65 -20.82
CA GLU A 194 -1.53 -8.67 -20.68
C GLU A 194 -2.04 -10.07 -21.03
N ILE A 195 -2.71 -10.72 -20.09
CA ILE A 195 -3.25 -12.08 -20.21
C ILE A 195 -4.77 -12.08 -20.37
N GLU A 196 -5.43 -11.05 -19.90
CA GLU A 196 -6.84 -10.73 -20.12
C GLU A 196 -6.99 -9.21 -20.21
N PRO A 197 -8.06 -8.67 -20.79
CA PRO A 197 -8.24 -7.21 -20.91
C PRO A 197 -8.05 -6.48 -19.57
N ASN A 198 -7.07 -5.56 -19.53
CA ASN A 198 -6.67 -4.80 -18.33
C ASN A 198 -6.14 -5.67 -17.17
N HIS A 199 -5.73 -6.92 -17.42
CA HIS A 199 -5.15 -7.82 -16.44
C HIS A 199 -3.78 -8.33 -16.91
N TRP A 200 -2.75 -7.92 -16.24
CA TRP A 200 -1.35 -8.19 -16.57
C TRP A 200 -0.73 -9.12 -15.52
N ALA A 201 -0.01 -10.12 -15.94
CA ALA A 201 0.75 -10.97 -15.03
C ALA A 201 2.03 -11.49 -15.67
N GLN A 202 2.96 -11.96 -14.83
CA GLN A 202 4.09 -12.73 -15.30
C GLN A 202 3.59 -14.07 -15.87
N ASP A 203 3.82 -14.29 -17.17
CA ASP A 203 3.42 -15.51 -17.87
C ASP A 203 4.34 -16.67 -17.49
N CYS A 204 4.02 -17.32 -16.39
CA CYS A 204 4.73 -18.50 -15.92
C CYS A 204 3.82 -19.73 -16.01
N PRO A 205 4.21 -20.76 -16.79
CA PRO A 205 3.38 -21.97 -16.99
C PRO A 205 3.06 -22.72 -15.69
N GLY A 206 3.80 -22.47 -14.63
CA GLY A 206 3.56 -23.05 -13.30
C GLY A 206 2.65 -22.23 -12.39
N CYS A 207 2.19 -21.07 -12.86
CA CYS A 207 1.31 -20.19 -12.06
C CYS A 207 -0.17 -20.50 -12.21
#